data_6bde974a6ef775c994908e38e2b55e8e
#
_entry.id   6bde974a6ef775c994908e38e2b55e8e
#
_cell.length_a   1.000
_cell.length_b   1.000
_cell.length_c   1.000
_cell.angle_alpha   90.00
_cell.angle_beta   90.00
_cell.angle_gamma   90.00
#
_symmetry.space_group_name_H-M   'P 1'
#
loop_
_entity.id
_entity.type
_entity.pdbx_description
1 polymer ?
#
loop_
_entity_poly.entity_id
_entity_poly.type
_entity_poly.pdbx_seq_one_letter_code
_entity_poly.pdbx_strand_id
1 'polypeptide(L)'
;MKTLFVLLGMFVIYPCLYAQDAELQACREELVRGMSQKNRDSIAAAYCHLGEYYAYRQADSTRYYCEQGLKYAATDKAEPYLYLLNNLADAYFSSGQLDESLKRFRFVLEEAGRLHWDEVEIASVLSSVGVIYRRKEMPDSALVCYNRALALLDNREAYDERTQLLTSIAILYTNTARLKEGEYYIRKALEVSEKSDDMDMVMYAAATAGSIFTLRENYAEAAQLLYPVLAK
;
A
#
# COMPACT_ATOMS: atom_id res chain seq x y z
N MET A 1 4.81 38.62 -12.06
CA MET A 1 3.99 37.43 -11.71
C MET A 1 4.67 36.08 -12.02
N LYS A 2 5.40 35.91 -13.11
CA LYS A 2 6.09 34.61 -13.43
C LYS A 2 7.23 34.23 -12.46
N THR A 3 7.92 35.20 -11.89
CA THR A 3 9.03 34.97 -10.93
C THR A 3 8.57 34.52 -9.54
N LEU A 4 7.36 34.85 -9.12
CA LEU A 4 6.82 34.48 -7.80
C LEU A 4 6.41 32.98 -7.76
N PHE A 5 5.91 32.43 -8.88
CA PHE A 5 5.55 31.02 -8.98
C PHE A 5 6.76 30.08 -8.96
N VAL A 6 7.89 30.52 -9.51
CA VAL A 6 9.14 29.72 -9.49
C VAL A 6 9.74 29.66 -8.07
N LEU A 7 9.64 30.75 -7.30
CA LEU A 7 10.12 30.77 -5.91
C LEU A 7 9.23 29.95 -4.95
N LEU A 8 7.89 29.96 -5.13
CA LEU A 8 6.99 29.09 -4.33
C LEU A 8 7.22 27.61 -4.66
N GLY A 9 7.42 27.24 -5.94
CA GLY A 9 7.74 25.87 -6.33
C GLY A 9 9.04 25.35 -5.73
N MET A 10 10.08 26.20 -5.63
CA MET A 10 11.34 25.83 -4.99
C MET A 10 11.19 25.61 -3.48
N PHE A 11 10.36 26.37 -2.77
CA PHE A 11 10.18 26.23 -1.31
C PHE A 11 9.45 24.95 -0.90
N VAL A 12 8.62 24.36 -1.77
CA VAL A 12 7.89 23.11 -1.50
C VAL A 12 8.70 21.89 -1.97
N ILE A 13 9.44 21.99 -3.06
CA ILE A 13 10.22 20.88 -3.64
C ILE A 13 11.51 20.62 -2.84
N TYR A 14 12.19 21.65 -2.34
CA TYR A 14 13.45 21.53 -1.61
C TYR A 14 13.34 20.73 -0.29
N PRO A 15 12.35 20.97 0.59
CA PRO A 15 12.21 20.19 1.83
C PRO A 15 11.88 18.71 1.56
N CYS A 16 11.08 18.42 0.53
CA CYS A 16 10.70 17.06 0.18
C CYS A 16 11.88 16.25 -0.39
N LEU A 17 12.70 16.87 -1.24
CA LEU A 17 13.96 16.28 -1.75
C LEU A 17 14.97 16.03 -0.62
N TYR A 18 15.11 17.00 0.30
CA TYR A 18 16.02 16.86 1.45
C TYR A 18 15.55 15.75 2.42
N ALA A 19 14.25 15.62 2.67
CA ALA A 19 13.70 14.56 3.50
C ALA A 19 13.91 13.18 2.88
N GLN A 20 13.71 13.04 1.57
CA GLN A 20 13.96 11.79 0.85
C GLN A 20 15.45 11.40 0.85
N ASP A 21 16.37 12.34 0.70
CA ASP A 21 17.80 12.09 0.80
C ASP A 21 18.21 11.66 2.21
N ALA A 22 17.59 12.24 3.26
CA ALA A 22 17.86 11.89 4.65
C ALA A 22 17.36 10.48 5.00
N GLU A 23 16.18 10.07 4.53
CA GLU A 23 15.64 8.73 4.72
C GLU A 23 16.54 7.67 4.06
N LEU A 24 16.90 7.88 2.79
CA LEU A 24 17.79 6.98 2.08
C LEU A 24 19.17 6.88 2.75
N GLN A 25 19.69 8.00 3.22
CA GLN A 25 20.96 8.04 3.92
C GLN A 25 20.89 7.25 5.24
N ALA A 26 19.80 7.39 6.00
CA ALA A 26 19.59 6.62 7.22
C ALA A 26 19.56 5.10 6.96
N CYS A 27 18.82 4.65 5.93
CA CYS A 27 18.81 3.23 5.53
C CYS A 27 20.20 2.70 5.14
N ARG A 28 21.01 3.53 4.43
CA ARG A 28 22.39 3.16 4.06
C ARG A 28 23.31 3.07 5.27
N GLU A 29 23.19 3.97 6.22
CA GLU A 29 23.98 3.95 7.46
C GLU A 29 23.64 2.75 8.32
N GLU A 30 22.36 2.38 8.37
CA GLU A 30 21.88 1.16 9.04
C GLU A 30 22.53 -0.09 8.42
N LEU A 31 22.56 -0.18 7.09
CA LEU A 31 23.20 -1.29 6.38
C LEU A 31 24.71 -1.34 6.68
N VAL A 32 25.43 -0.22 6.64
CA VAL A 32 26.85 -0.14 6.97
C VAL A 32 27.12 -0.59 8.41
N ARG A 33 26.25 -0.17 9.35
CA ARG A 33 26.32 -0.58 10.76
C ARG A 33 26.13 -2.07 10.91
N GLY A 34 25.07 -2.65 10.30
CA GLY A 34 24.81 -4.09 10.34
C GLY A 34 25.97 -4.90 9.78
N MET A 35 26.54 -4.46 8.64
CA MET A 35 27.70 -5.09 8.01
C MET A 35 28.95 -5.05 8.92
N SER A 36 29.24 -3.91 9.53
CA SER A 36 30.39 -3.75 10.43
C SER A 36 30.29 -4.65 11.67
N GLN A 37 29.08 -4.82 12.18
CA GLN A 37 28.77 -5.68 13.33
C GLN A 37 28.62 -7.16 12.96
N LYS A 38 28.59 -7.49 11.66
CA LYS A 38 28.31 -8.84 11.13
C LYS A 38 26.99 -9.42 11.66
N ASN A 39 26.01 -8.55 11.93
CA ASN A 39 24.70 -8.93 12.44
C ASN A 39 23.75 -9.21 11.27
N ARG A 40 23.44 -10.48 11.03
CA ARG A 40 22.60 -10.91 9.90
C ARG A 40 21.19 -10.31 9.96
N ASP A 41 20.56 -10.29 11.15
CA ASP A 41 19.20 -9.75 11.30
C ASP A 41 19.16 -8.24 11.00
N SER A 42 20.14 -7.47 11.50
CA SER A 42 20.28 -6.05 11.20
C SER A 42 20.55 -5.77 9.72
N ILE A 43 21.34 -6.62 9.05
CA ILE A 43 21.60 -6.50 7.61
C ILE A 43 20.32 -6.77 6.82
N ALA A 44 19.55 -7.80 7.19
CA ALA A 44 18.30 -8.14 6.53
C ALA A 44 17.25 -7.02 6.70
N ALA A 45 17.13 -6.46 7.91
CA ALA A 45 16.25 -5.33 8.20
C ALA A 45 16.63 -4.08 7.39
N ALA A 46 17.91 -3.72 7.35
CA ALA A 46 18.38 -2.58 6.56
C ALA A 46 18.11 -2.75 5.05
N TYR A 47 18.25 -3.96 4.52
CA TYR A 47 17.85 -4.24 3.14
C TYR A 47 16.33 -4.17 2.93
N CYS A 48 15.53 -4.54 3.94
CA CYS A 48 14.07 -4.38 3.91
C CYS A 48 13.70 -2.90 3.78
N HIS A 49 14.22 -2.04 4.67
CA HIS A 49 14.00 -0.60 4.63
C HIS A 49 14.46 0.04 3.30
N LEU A 50 15.57 -0.41 2.74
CA LEU A 50 15.98 0.03 1.39
C LEU A 50 15.01 -0.43 0.31
N GLY A 51 14.48 -1.64 0.40
CA GLY A 51 13.43 -2.16 -0.49
C GLY A 51 12.16 -1.33 -0.41
N GLU A 52 11.71 -0.99 0.79
CA GLU A 52 10.56 -0.13 1.08
C GLU A 52 10.77 1.29 0.55
N TYR A 53 11.92 1.89 0.79
CA TYR A 53 12.26 3.21 0.26
C TYR A 53 12.10 3.29 -1.27
N TYR A 54 12.50 2.25 -2.00
CA TYR A 54 12.36 2.19 -3.45
C TYR A 54 11.00 1.65 -3.92
N ALA A 55 10.17 1.12 -3.04
CA ALA A 55 8.83 0.65 -3.39
C ALA A 55 8.04 1.78 -4.07
N TYR A 56 7.33 1.45 -5.14
CA TYR A 56 6.57 2.40 -5.97
C TYR A 56 7.39 3.48 -6.71
N ARG A 57 8.72 3.58 -6.43
CA ARG A 57 9.63 4.53 -7.12
C ARG A 57 10.43 3.84 -8.20
N GLN A 58 11.06 2.72 -7.88
CA GLN A 58 11.98 1.99 -8.77
C GLN A 58 11.90 0.47 -8.51
N ALA A 59 11.06 -0.22 -9.24
CA ALA A 59 10.83 -1.66 -9.07
C ALA A 59 12.13 -2.51 -9.14
N ASP A 60 13.07 -2.15 -10.01
CA ASP A 60 14.35 -2.86 -10.13
C ASP A 60 15.22 -2.71 -8.89
N SER A 61 15.25 -1.51 -8.29
CA SER A 61 15.97 -1.26 -7.05
C SER A 61 15.32 -2.01 -5.88
N THR A 62 13.98 -1.98 -5.79
CA THR A 62 13.23 -2.77 -4.79
C THR A 62 13.59 -4.25 -4.90
N ARG A 63 13.53 -4.83 -6.11
CA ARG A 63 13.94 -6.23 -6.32
C ARG A 63 15.34 -6.51 -5.86
N TYR A 64 16.29 -5.67 -6.28
CA TYR A 64 17.68 -5.85 -5.91
C TYR A 64 17.88 -5.88 -4.38
N TYR A 65 17.35 -4.89 -3.67
CA TYR A 65 17.53 -4.81 -2.22
C TYR A 65 16.80 -5.95 -1.49
N CYS A 66 15.58 -6.31 -1.90
CA CYS A 66 14.87 -7.45 -1.32
C CYS A 66 15.62 -8.77 -1.54
N GLU A 67 16.14 -9.03 -2.74
CA GLU A 67 16.94 -10.22 -3.04
C GLU A 67 18.26 -10.28 -2.25
N GLN A 68 18.90 -9.12 -2.00
CA GLN A 68 20.06 -9.09 -1.11
C GLN A 68 19.66 -9.38 0.34
N GLY A 69 18.57 -8.77 0.83
CA GLY A 69 18.08 -8.97 2.20
C GLY A 69 17.73 -10.42 2.50
N LEU A 70 17.08 -11.12 1.56
CA LEU A 70 16.73 -12.54 1.69
C LEU A 70 17.92 -13.47 1.89
N LYS A 71 19.16 -13.09 1.51
CA LYS A 71 20.37 -13.88 1.79
C LYS A 71 20.77 -13.85 3.27
N TYR A 72 20.27 -12.88 4.03
CA TYR A 72 20.59 -12.67 5.43
C TYR A 72 19.42 -12.99 6.35
N ALA A 73 18.18 -12.84 5.86
CA ALA A 73 16.98 -13.09 6.65
C ALA A 73 16.89 -14.55 7.14
N ALA A 74 16.48 -14.71 8.39
CA ALA A 74 16.19 -16.01 8.97
C ALA A 74 14.79 -16.47 8.51
N THR A 75 14.69 -17.67 7.94
CA THR A 75 13.44 -18.20 7.37
C THR A 75 12.49 -18.84 8.41
N ASP A 76 12.90 -18.88 9.65
CA ASP A 76 12.13 -19.34 10.80
C ASP A 76 11.53 -18.21 11.64
N LYS A 77 11.78 -16.96 11.23
CA LYS A 77 11.21 -15.74 11.80
C LYS A 77 10.37 -15.02 10.76
N ALA A 78 9.22 -14.47 11.18
CA ALA A 78 8.35 -13.72 10.28
C ALA A 78 9.06 -12.46 9.75
N GLU A 79 9.68 -11.69 10.62
CA GLU A 79 10.35 -10.44 10.26
C GLU A 79 11.87 -10.55 10.32
N PRO A 80 12.58 -9.93 9.38
CA PRO A 80 12.15 -9.17 8.21
C PRO A 80 11.84 -10.05 6.97
N TYR A 81 11.83 -11.37 7.10
CA TYR A 81 11.74 -12.32 6.00
C TYR A 81 10.47 -12.11 5.15
N LEU A 82 9.30 -12.03 5.80
CA LEU A 82 8.02 -11.89 5.10
C LEU A 82 7.87 -10.50 4.46
N TYR A 83 8.36 -9.44 5.09
CA TYR A 83 8.36 -8.10 4.48
C TYR A 83 9.23 -8.05 3.22
N LEU A 84 10.40 -8.69 3.22
CA LEU A 84 11.25 -8.78 2.02
C LEU A 84 10.57 -9.54 0.89
N LEU A 85 9.88 -10.64 1.19
CA LEU A 85 9.11 -11.41 0.21
C LEU A 85 7.93 -10.61 -0.33
N ASN A 86 7.21 -9.88 0.53
CA ASN A 86 6.09 -9.03 0.18
C ASN A 86 6.53 -7.89 -0.75
N ASN A 87 7.56 -7.14 -0.36
CA ASN A 87 8.09 -6.04 -1.16
C ASN A 87 8.62 -6.52 -2.52
N LEU A 88 9.18 -7.74 -2.56
CA LEU A 88 9.58 -8.36 -3.83
C LEU A 88 8.38 -8.68 -4.72
N ALA A 89 7.26 -9.14 -4.15
CA ALA A 89 6.02 -9.38 -4.89
C ALA A 89 5.41 -8.07 -5.43
N ASP A 90 5.44 -6.99 -4.64
CA ASP A 90 5.01 -5.66 -5.03
C ASP A 90 5.88 -5.06 -6.16
N ALA A 91 7.18 -5.32 -6.16
CA ALA A 91 8.06 -4.89 -7.23
C ALA A 91 7.71 -5.55 -8.58
N TYR A 92 7.31 -6.84 -8.57
CA TYR A 92 6.79 -7.51 -9.76
C TYR A 92 5.45 -6.93 -10.20
N PHE A 93 4.57 -6.59 -9.25
CA PHE A 93 3.30 -5.92 -9.54
C PHE A 93 3.52 -4.56 -10.20
N SER A 94 4.41 -3.74 -9.64
CA SER A 94 4.73 -2.40 -10.14
C SER A 94 5.37 -2.42 -11.54
N SER A 95 6.12 -3.49 -11.86
CA SER A 95 6.66 -3.71 -13.21
C SER A 95 5.68 -4.39 -14.17
N GLY A 96 4.40 -4.58 -13.78
CA GLY A 96 3.35 -5.15 -14.62
C GLY A 96 3.42 -6.67 -14.78
N GLN A 97 4.31 -7.36 -14.08
CA GLN A 97 4.49 -8.81 -14.14
C GLN A 97 3.49 -9.51 -13.20
N LEU A 98 2.19 -9.39 -13.52
CA LEU A 98 1.08 -9.77 -12.64
C LEU A 98 1.10 -11.25 -12.25
N ASP A 99 1.46 -12.16 -13.14
CA ASP A 99 1.48 -13.60 -12.85
C ASP A 99 2.61 -13.97 -11.89
N GLU A 100 3.79 -13.39 -12.06
CA GLU A 100 4.91 -13.60 -11.14
C GLU A 100 4.64 -12.97 -9.78
N SER A 101 4.07 -11.76 -9.75
CA SER A 101 3.62 -11.12 -8.51
C SER A 101 2.61 -11.99 -7.76
N LEU A 102 1.57 -12.49 -8.44
CA LEU A 102 0.56 -13.36 -7.85
C LEU A 102 1.15 -14.64 -7.27
N LYS A 103 2.10 -15.27 -7.97
CA LYS A 103 2.82 -16.45 -7.49
C LYS A 103 3.59 -16.14 -6.21
N ARG A 104 4.26 -15.00 -6.14
CA ARG A 104 5.04 -14.57 -4.96
C ARG A 104 4.16 -14.23 -3.78
N PHE A 105 3.06 -13.51 -3.98
CA PHE A 105 2.11 -13.24 -2.89
C PHE A 105 1.47 -14.52 -2.34
N ARG A 106 1.18 -15.52 -3.17
CA ARG A 106 0.70 -16.82 -2.70
C ARG A 106 1.72 -17.50 -1.80
N PHE A 107 3.00 -17.42 -2.16
CA PHE A 107 4.07 -17.94 -1.33
C PHE A 107 4.21 -17.15 0.00
N VAL A 108 4.06 -15.81 -0.05
CA VAL A 108 4.00 -15.00 1.18
C VAL A 108 2.87 -15.46 2.10
N LEU A 109 1.67 -15.70 1.57
CA LEU A 109 0.52 -16.16 2.36
C LEU A 109 0.73 -17.56 2.95
N GLU A 110 1.40 -18.46 2.24
CA GLU A 110 1.78 -19.79 2.75
C GLU A 110 2.75 -19.68 3.92
N GLU A 111 3.82 -18.91 3.75
CA GLU A 111 4.83 -18.66 4.78
C GLU A 111 4.26 -17.88 5.98
N ALA A 112 3.37 -16.92 5.73
CA ALA A 112 2.68 -16.17 6.77
C ALA A 112 1.86 -17.07 7.69
N GLY A 113 1.15 -18.06 7.13
CA GLY A 113 0.45 -19.08 7.91
C GLY A 113 1.40 -19.96 8.72
N ARG A 114 2.54 -20.35 8.17
CA ARG A 114 3.56 -21.17 8.84
C ARG A 114 4.22 -20.42 10.00
N LEU A 115 4.48 -19.11 9.83
CA LEU A 115 5.19 -18.26 10.80
C LEU A 115 4.25 -17.49 11.74
N HIS A 116 2.94 -17.71 11.64
CA HIS A 116 1.92 -16.98 12.43
C HIS A 116 2.08 -15.47 12.36
N TRP A 117 2.23 -14.95 11.12
CA TRP A 117 2.34 -13.51 10.90
C TRP A 117 1.07 -12.77 11.33
N ASP A 118 1.19 -11.48 11.60
CA ASP A 118 0.05 -10.67 12.05
C ASP A 118 -1.09 -10.66 11.02
N GLU A 119 -2.34 -10.69 11.49
CA GLU A 119 -3.51 -10.77 10.62
C GLU A 119 -3.74 -9.50 9.82
N VAL A 120 -3.28 -8.33 10.30
CA VAL A 120 -3.35 -7.06 9.56
C VAL A 120 -2.43 -7.14 8.35
N GLU A 121 -1.22 -7.66 8.51
CA GLU A 121 -0.27 -7.89 7.43
C GLU A 121 -0.79 -8.90 6.41
N ILE A 122 -1.37 -10.01 6.88
CA ILE A 122 -2.01 -10.99 6.00
C ILE A 122 -3.17 -10.36 5.22
N ALA A 123 -3.96 -9.50 5.85
CA ALA A 123 -5.05 -8.79 5.19
C ALA A 123 -4.53 -7.83 4.10
N SER A 124 -3.40 -7.14 4.35
CA SER A 124 -2.74 -6.28 3.36
C SER A 124 -2.28 -7.10 2.14
N VAL A 125 -1.64 -8.25 2.35
CA VAL A 125 -1.25 -9.16 1.26
C VAL A 125 -2.47 -9.66 0.47
N LEU A 126 -3.55 -10.05 1.14
CA LEU A 126 -4.80 -10.47 0.48
C LEU A 126 -5.42 -9.32 -0.33
N SER A 127 -5.33 -8.09 0.15
CA SER A 127 -5.76 -6.90 -0.59
C SER A 127 -4.95 -6.73 -1.88
N SER A 128 -3.62 -6.85 -1.82
CA SER A 128 -2.73 -6.80 -2.99
C SER A 128 -3.07 -7.89 -4.01
N VAL A 129 -3.30 -9.12 -3.55
CA VAL A 129 -3.77 -10.23 -4.41
C VAL A 129 -5.10 -9.89 -5.07
N GLY A 130 -6.05 -9.30 -4.33
CA GLY A 130 -7.33 -8.83 -4.86
C GLY A 130 -7.16 -7.77 -5.95
N VAL A 131 -6.23 -6.81 -5.77
CA VAL A 131 -5.89 -5.80 -6.79
C VAL A 131 -5.34 -6.46 -8.06
N ILE A 132 -4.49 -7.48 -7.93
CA ILE A 132 -3.98 -8.23 -9.08
C ILE A 132 -5.12 -8.91 -9.84
N TYR A 133 -6.02 -9.61 -9.13
CA TYR A 133 -7.18 -10.24 -9.78
C TYR A 133 -8.08 -9.22 -10.46
N ARG A 134 -8.31 -8.06 -9.86
CA ARG A 134 -9.06 -6.96 -10.49
C ARG A 134 -8.39 -6.48 -11.77
N ARG A 135 -7.04 -6.31 -11.78
CA ARG A 135 -6.29 -5.96 -13.00
C ARG A 135 -6.32 -7.05 -14.08
N LYS A 136 -6.50 -8.30 -13.67
CA LYS A 136 -6.66 -9.45 -14.58
C LYS A 136 -8.12 -9.66 -15.01
N GLU A 137 -9.01 -8.72 -14.72
CA GLU A 137 -10.44 -8.79 -15.05
C GLU A 137 -11.15 -10.02 -14.46
N MET A 138 -10.72 -10.43 -13.26
CA MET A 138 -11.29 -11.55 -12.48
C MET A 138 -11.99 -11.02 -11.24
N PRO A 139 -13.15 -10.34 -11.35
CA PRO A 139 -13.79 -9.63 -10.24
C PRO A 139 -14.22 -10.54 -9.10
N ASP A 140 -14.70 -11.76 -9.39
CA ASP A 140 -15.13 -12.71 -8.37
C ASP A 140 -13.95 -13.16 -7.50
N SER A 141 -12.79 -13.44 -8.12
CA SER A 141 -11.58 -13.80 -7.39
C SER A 141 -11.05 -12.64 -6.56
N ALA A 142 -11.13 -11.41 -7.08
CA ALA A 142 -10.77 -10.22 -6.34
C ALA A 142 -11.66 -10.04 -5.09
N LEU A 143 -12.99 -10.21 -5.24
CA LEU A 143 -13.95 -10.08 -4.16
C LEU A 143 -13.73 -11.14 -3.06
N VAL A 144 -13.39 -12.37 -3.44
CA VAL A 144 -13.02 -13.43 -2.46
C VAL A 144 -11.83 -13.00 -1.62
N CYS A 145 -10.78 -12.47 -2.24
CA CYS A 145 -9.59 -11.98 -1.51
C CYS A 145 -9.93 -10.81 -0.59
N TYR A 146 -10.66 -9.82 -1.08
CA TYR A 146 -11.05 -8.66 -0.28
C TYR A 146 -11.94 -9.03 0.90
N ASN A 147 -12.91 -9.94 0.73
CA ASN A 147 -13.76 -10.38 1.83
C ASN A 147 -12.99 -11.16 2.90
N ARG A 148 -12.00 -11.96 2.49
CA ARG A 148 -11.10 -12.64 3.43
C ARG A 148 -10.25 -11.64 4.21
N ALA A 149 -9.70 -10.64 3.54
CA ALA A 149 -8.94 -9.57 4.17
C ALA A 149 -9.82 -8.79 5.18
N LEU A 150 -11.04 -8.43 4.78
CA LEU A 150 -11.96 -7.70 5.65
C LEU A 150 -12.33 -8.49 6.90
N ALA A 151 -12.48 -9.82 6.80
CA ALA A 151 -12.75 -10.69 7.94
C ALA A 151 -11.59 -10.76 8.94
N LEU A 152 -10.33 -10.66 8.49
CA LEU A 152 -9.16 -10.59 9.36
C LEU A 152 -9.05 -9.27 10.11
N LEU A 153 -9.58 -8.18 9.53
CA LEU A 153 -9.59 -6.86 10.13
C LEU A 153 -10.80 -6.60 11.03
N ASP A 154 -11.70 -7.59 11.17
CA ASP A 154 -12.88 -7.44 12.02
C ASP A 154 -12.45 -7.27 13.49
N ASN A 155 -13.06 -6.30 14.18
CA ASN A 155 -12.77 -5.96 15.58
C ASN A 155 -11.31 -5.50 15.86
N ARG A 156 -10.56 -5.06 14.83
CA ARG A 156 -9.21 -4.48 14.98
C ARG A 156 -9.24 -2.97 14.74
N GLU A 157 -8.34 -2.24 15.38
CA GLU A 157 -8.14 -0.80 15.19
C GLU A 157 -7.25 -0.51 13.96
N ALA A 158 -7.41 -1.30 12.90
CA ALA A 158 -6.71 -1.19 11.63
C ALA A 158 -7.54 -0.31 10.66
N TYR A 159 -7.65 0.97 10.99
CA TYR A 159 -8.57 1.89 10.28
C TYR A 159 -8.07 2.19 8.87
N ASP A 160 -6.76 2.30 8.66
CA ASP A 160 -6.16 2.62 7.36
C ASP A 160 -6.32 1.46 6.39
N GLU A 161 -5.98 0.25 6.81
CA GLU A 161 -6.12 -0.97 6.02
C GLU A 161 -7.60 -1.25 5.68
N ARG A 162 -8.50 -1.02 6.63
CA ARG A 162 -9.94 -1.16 6.39
C ARG A 162 -10.46 -0.12 5.42
N THR A 163 -10.00 1.12 5.52
CA THR A 163 -10.36 2.20 4.58
C THR A 163 -9.87 1.88 3.18
N GLN A 164 -8.62 1.47 3.03
CA GLN A 164 -8.04 1.07 1.76
C GLN A 164 -8.79 -0.11 1.14
N LEU A 165 -9.12 -1.12 1.94
CA LEU A 165 -9.80 -2.33 1.51
C LEU A 165 -11.23 -2.05 1.06
N LEU A 166 -12.00 -1.30 1.86
CA LEU A 166 -13.37 -0.89 1.51
C LEU A 166 -13.40 -0.03 0.25
N THR A 167 -12.42 0.85 0.09
CA THR A 167 -12.23 1.66 -1.14
C THR A 167 -11.92 0.76 -2.35
N SER A 168 -11.08 -0.25 -2.19
CA SER A 168 -10.78 -1.23 -3.24
C SER A 168 -12.01 -2.04 -3.68
N ILE A 169 -12.86 -2.42 -2.73
CA ILE A 169 -14.14 -3.09 -3.00
C ILE A 169 -15.10 -2.15 -3.74
N ALA A 170 -15.17 -0.88 -3.33
CA ALA A 170 -15.99 0.12 -3.99
C ALA A 170 -15.58 0.32 -5.45
N ILE A 171 -14.28 0.43 -5.71
CA ILE A 171 -13.72 0.52 -7.06
C ILE A 171 -14.07 -0.74 -7.89
N LEU A 172 -13.96 -1.93 -7.29
CA LEU A 172 -14.30 -3.18 -7.97
C LEU A 172 -15.76 -3.19 -8.44
N TYR A 173 -16.70 -2.83 -7.55
CA TYR A 173 -18.12 -2.75 -7.90
C TYR A 173 -18.41 -1.68 -8.94
N THR A 174 -17.74 -0.52 -8.85
CA THR A 174 -17.87 0.56 -9.84
C THR A 174 -17.40 0.11 -11.21
N ASN A 175 -16.24 -0.57 -11.29
CA ASN A 175 -15.68 -1.08 -12.55
C ASN A 175 -16.55 -2.18 -13.19
N THR A 176 -17.36 -2.87 -12.39
CA THR A 176 -18.32 -3.88 -12.87
C THR A 176 -19.74 -3.31 -13.07
N ALA A 177 -19.88 -1.98 -13.17
CA ALA A 177 -21.15 -1.26 -13.33
C ALA A 177 -22.17 -1.46 -12.19
N ARG A 178 -21.75 -1.97 -11.06
CA ARG A 178 -22.55 -2.15 -9.83
C ARG A 178 -22.45 -0.91 -8.95
N LEU A 179 -22.91 0.23 -9.48
CA LEU A 179 -22.69 1.55 -8.88
C LEU A 179 -23.34 1.72 -7.49
N LYS A 180 -24.45 1.03 -7.21
CA LYS A 180 -25.11 1.09 -5.88
C LYS A 180 -24.26 0.43 -4.81
N GLU A 181 -23.70 -0.72 -5.12
CA GLU A 181 -22.77 -1.42 -4.23
C GLU A 181 -21.46 -0.65 -4.08
N GLY A 182 -20.95 -0.07 -5.15
CA GLY A 182 -19.79 0.82 -5.11
C GLY A 182 -20.02 1.98 -4.15
N GLU A 183 -21.18 2.65 -4.23
CA GLU A 183 -21.55 3.72 -3.31
C GLU A 183 -21.65 3.23 -1.86
N TYR A 184 -22.27 2.08 -1.61
CA TYR A 184 -22.40 1.52 -0.27
C TYR A 184 -21.01 1.30 0.39
N TYR A 185 -20.07 0.71 -0.35
CA TYR A 185 -18.74 0.44 0.20
C TYR A 185 -17.90 1.70 0.36
N ILE A 186 -18.02 2.69 -0.54
CA ILE A 186 -17.24 3.92 -0.38
C ILE A 186 -17.75 4.78 0.79
N ARG A 187 -19.05 4.76 1.08
CA ARG A 187 -19.60 5.42 2.28
C ARG A 187 -19.05 4.78 3.55
N LYS A 188 -18.95 3.44 3.59
CA LYS A 188 -18.30 2.74 4.70
C LYS A 188 -16.82 3.09 4.82
N ALA A 189 -16.10 3.22 3.69
CA ALA A 189 -14.70 3.62 3.70
C ALA A 189 -14.53 5.01 4.31
N LEU A 190 -15.39 5.97 3.94
CA LEU A 190 -15.39 7.32 4.51
C LEU A 190 -15.66 7.31 6.03
N GLU A 191 -16.65 6.55 6.48
CA GLU A 191 -16.97 6.42 7.92
C GLU A 191 -15.77 5.86 8.71
N VAL A 192 -15.07 4.86 8.16
CA VAL A 192 -13.90 4.27 8.81
C VAL A 192 -12.72 5.24 8.79
N SER A 193 -12.52 5.97 7.69
CA SER A 193 -11.42 6.92 7.54
C SER A 193 -11.50 8.11 8.50
N GLU A 194 -12.67 8.44 9.05
CA GLU A 194 -12.79 9.47 10.10
C GLU A 194 -12.03 9.12 11.39
N LYS A 195 -11.70 7.84 11.58
CA LYS A 195 -10.93 7.34 12.73
C LYS A 195 -9.44 7.16 12.42
N SER A 196 -9.03 7.43 11.19
CA SER A 196 -7.64 7.36 10.76
C SER A 196 -6.92 8.66 11.09
N ASP A 197 -5.69 8.53 11.56
CA ASP A 197 -4.76 9.67 11.71
C ASP A 197 -3.97 9.92 10.40
N ASP A 198 -4.08 9.01 9.42
CA ASP A 198 -3.44 9.14 8.10
C ASP A 198 -4.31 9.99 7.14
N MET A 199 -3.91 11.24 6.96
CA MET A 199 -4.61 12.18 6.08
C MET A 199 -4.58 11.74 4.62
N ASP A 200 -3.53 11.06 4.15
CA ASP A 200 -3.44 10.57 2.78
C ASP A 200 -4.50 9.49 2.52
N MET A 201 -4.75 8.64 3.50
CA MET A 201 -5.81 7.62 3.43
C MET A 201 -7.21 8.25 3.42
N VAL A 202 -7.44 9.28 4.25
CA VAL A 202 -8.70 10.05 4.24
C VAL A 202 -8.91 10.71 2.87
N MET A 203 -7.88 11.35 2.31
CA MET A 203 -7.94 11.98 0.99
C MET A 203 -8.18 10.96 -0.12
N TYR A 204 -7.55 9.80 -0.05
CA TYR A 204 -7.76 8.72 -1.03
C TYR A 204 -9.21 8.23 -1.06
N ALA A 205 -9.80 7.98 0.11
CA ALA A 205 -11.21 7.58 0.22
C ALA A 205 -12.14 8.68 -0.31
N ALA A 206 -11.91 9.94 0.08
CA ALA A 206 -12.71 11.08 -0.35
C ALA A 206 -12.65 11.32 -1.87
N ALA A 207 -11.46 11.26 -2.47
CA ALA A 207 -11.29 11.41 -3.92
C ALA A 207 -12.01 10.30 -4.70
N THR A 208 -11.91 9.06 -4.20
CA THR A 208 -12.62 7.93 -4.80
C THR A 208 -14.13 8.08 -4.67
N ALA A 209 -14.62 8.53 -3.52
CA ALA A 209 -16.04 8.82 -3.30
C ALA A 209 -16.55 9.90 -4.27
N GLY A 210 -15.82 10.99 -4.41
CA GLY A 210 -16.14 12.04 -5.38
C GLY A 210 -16.30 11.50 -6.80
N SER A 211 -15.41 10.61 -7.22
CA SER A 211 -15.47 9.96 -8.54
C SER A 211 -16.72 9.08 -8.68
N ILE A 212 -17.05 8.26 -7.68
CA ILE A 212 -18.21 7.36 -7.69
C ILE A 212 -19.52 8.14 -7.69
N PHE A 213 -19.64 9.19 -6.87
CA PHE A 213 -20.83 10.05 -6.85
C PHE A 213 -21.01 10.83 -8.15
N THR A 214 -19.92 11.26 -8.77
CA THR A 214 -19.96 11.89 -10.10
C THR A 214 -20.49 10.93 -11.15
N LEU A 215 -20.06 9.67 -11.15
CA LEU A 215 -20.58 8.64 -12.07
C LEU A 215 -22.08 8.35 -11.85
N ARG A 216 -22.58 8.60 -10.65
CA ARG A 216 -24.01 8.50 -10.32
C ARG A 216 -24.78 9.79 -10.52
N GLU A 217 -24.18 10.80 -11.12
CA GLU A 217 -24.77 12.14 -11.33
C GLU A 217 -25.15 12.85 -10.01
N ASN A 218 -24.58 12.42 -8.88
CA ASN A 218 -24.79 13.04 -7.57
C ASN A 218 -23.72 14.10 -7.28
N TYR A 219 -23.69 15.14 -8.10
CA TYR A 219 -22.68 16.21 -8.07
C TYR A 219 -22.69 17.03 -6.78
N ALA A 220 -23.86 17.20 -6.17
CA ALA A 220 -23.99 17.97 -4.92
C ALA A 220 -23.23 17.28 -3.77
N GLU A 221 -23.39 15.97 -3.64
CA GLU A 221 -22.72 15.19 -2.61
C GLU A 221 -21.22 15.02 -2.90
N ALA A 222 -20.86 14.83 -4.16
CA ALA A 222 -19.46 14.83 -4.58
C ALA A 222 -18.75 16.13 -4.18
N ALA A 223 -19.38 17.26 -4.40
CA ALA A 223 -18.85 18.57 -4.01
C ALA A 223 -18.73 18.71 -2.48
N GLN A 224 -19.75 18.33 -1.73
CA GLN A 224 -19.74 18.39 -0.26
C GLN A 224 -18.61 17.58 0.37
N LEU A 225 -18.28 16.43 -0.20
CA LEU A 225 -17.19 15.56 0.29
C LEU A 225 -15.81 16.09 -0.08
N LEU A 226 -15.64 16.64 -1.27
CA LEU A 226 -14.33 17.10 -1.72
C LEU A 226 -13.95 18.47 -1.15
N TYR A 227 -14.89 19.38 -0.94
CA TYR A 227 -14.61 20.73 -0.45
C TYR A 227 -13.87 20.77 0.91
N PRO A 228 -14.28 20.02 1.95
CA PRO A 228 -13.57 20.03 3.24
C PRO A 228 -12.16 19.44 3.18
N VAL A 229 -11.93 18.50 2.26
CA VAL A 229 -10.63 17.82 2.10
C VAL A 229 -9.65 18.72 1.34
N LEU A 230 -10.15 19.51 0.38
CA LEU A 230 -9.35 20.47 -0.39
C LEU A 230 -9.05 21.78 0.37
N ALA A 231 -9.79 22.04 1.47
CA ALA A 231 -9.65 23.26 2.28
C ALA A 231 -8.70 23.08 3.48
N LYS A 232 -8.17 21.88 3.72
CA LYS A 232 -7.17 21.55 4.72
C LYS A 232 -5.78 21.50 4.13
#